data_4669aee163d9caa59c2f8423bc311f89
#
_entry.id   4669aee163d9caa59c2f8423bc311f89
#
_cell.length_a   1.000
_cell.length_b   1.000
_cell.length_c   1.000
_cell.angle_alpha   90.00
_cell.angle_beta   90.00
_cell.angle_gamma   90.00
#
_symmetry.space_group_name_H-M   'P 1'
#
loop_
_entity.id
_entity.type
_entity.pdbx_description
1 polymer ?
#
loop_
_entity_poly.entity_id
_entity_poly.type
_entity_poly.pdbx_seq_one_letter_code
_entity_poly.pdbx_strand_id
1 'polypeptide(L)'
;MAWRWVNRAASLLLALFVLATLGGGYLFYRAMPATSGVEKLPGLSAEARVWRDHFGVPHIFAASMDDAARALGYAHASERMFQMEILRRVGQGRMAEIRGPELLGVDKFIRTVGFYREAESSFSALSPWAQKRLTAYADGVNAFLDSHPLPPEFLLAGDRPEPWKPADTLVIAKLEAYQLSQNFKLKLLRARLAEKLGPDQANWLFPAAKPGEPVTTLPSLGDKHAARESLDDEMAR
;
A
#
# COMPACT_ATOMS: atom_id res chain seq x y z
N MET A 1 -43.00 41.30 14.17
CA MET A 1 -42.22 41.20 12.92
C MET A 1 -40.98 40.34 13.03
N ALA A 2 -40.17 40.49 14.07
CA ALA A 2 -38.92 39.71 14.32
C ALA A 2 -39.10 38.18 14.30
N TRP A 3 -40.16 37.65 14.92
CA TRP A 3 -40.45 36.21 14.98
C TRP A 3 -40.58 35.53 13.62
N ARG A 4 -41.20 36.20 12.65
CA ARG A 4 -41.34 35.66 11.28
C ARG A 4 -40.01 35.58 10.55
N TRP A 5 -39.08 36.50 10.79
CA TRP A 5 -37.74 36.46 10.23
C TRP A 5 -36.88 35.33 10.85
N VAL A 6 -37.00 35.17 12.17
CA VAL A 6 -36.31 34.07 12.88
C VAL A 6 -36.76 32.70 12.36
N ASN A 7 -38.07 32.49 12.21
CA ASN A 7 -38.61 31.24 11.69
C ASN A 7 -38.17 30.99 10.23
N ARG A 8 -38.14 32.01 9.39
CA ARG A 8 -37.66 31.89 7.99
C ARG A 8 -36.15 31.52 7.95
N ALA A 9 -35.34 32.18 8.77
CA ALA A 9 -33.93 31.86 8.87
C ALA A 9 -33.69 30.43 9.39
N ALA A 10 -34.44 30.02 10.42
CA ALA A 10 -34.36 28.65 10.93
C ALA A 10 -34.81 27.61 9.89
N SER A 11 -35.86 27.87 9.12
CA SER A 11 -36.32 26.98 8.03
C SER A 11 -35.29 26.89 6.91
N LEU A 12 -34.63 28.00 6.55
CA LEU A 12 -33.56 27.99 5.54
C LEU A 12 -32.33 27.20 6.02
N LEU A 13 -31.92 27.39 7.27
CA LEU A 13 -30.82 26.63 7.84
C LEU A 13 -31.13 25.13 7.90
N LEU A 14 -32.36 24.78 8.30
CA LEU A 14 -32.81 23.38 8.30
C LEU A 14 -32.81 22.79 6.88
N ALA A 15 -33.30 23.52 5.90
CA ALA A 15 -33.31 23.08 4.51
C ALA A 15 -31.91 22.89 3.96
N LEU A 16 -31.00 23.82 4.24
CA LEU A 16 -29.57 23.69 3.88
C LEU A 16 -28.92 22.49 4.55
N PHE A 17 -29.19 22.27 5.83
CA PHE A 17 -28.69 21.09 6.56
C PHE A 17 -29.18 19.78 5.94
N VAL A 18 -30.47 19.69 5.65
CA VAL A 18 -31.07 18.52 4.99
C VAL A 18 -30.43 18.29 3.62
N LEU A 19 -30.30 19.34 2.81
CA LEU A 19 -29.66 19.24 1.48
C LEU A 19 -28.20 18.81 1.59
N ALA A 20 -27.43 19.34 2.54
CA ALA A 20 -26.05 18.96 2.77
C ALA A 20 -25.94 17.48 3.21
N THR A 21 -26.84 17.04 4.10
CA THR A 21 -26.88 15.64 4.57
C THR A 21 -27.24 14.68 3.43
N LEU A 22 -28.26 15.01 2.64
CA LEU A 22 -28.68 14.19 1.50
C LEU A 22 -27.59 14.17 0.40
N GLY A 23 -26.99 15.32 0.10
CA GLY A 23 -25.88 15.44 -0.85
C GLY A 23 -24.65 14.67 -0.41
N GLY A 24 -24.25 14.82 0.86
CA GLY A 24 -23.13 14.08 1.44
C GLY A 24 -23.39 12.57 1.47
N GLY A 25 -24.60 12.16 1.88
CA GLY A 25 -25.01 10.74 1.86
C GLY A 25 -25.00 10.15 0.44
N TYR A 26 -25.45 10.90 -0.56
CA TYR A 26 -25.43 10.48 -1.97
C TYR A 26 -23.97 10.32 -2.49
N LEU A 27 -23.10 11.29 -2.20
CA LEU A 27 -21.68 11.22 -2.58
C LEU A 27 -20.99 10.02 -1.92
N PHE A 28 -21.25 9.80 -0.64
CA PHE A 28 -20.73 8.65 0.08
C PHE A 28 -21.24 7.33 -0.53
N TYR A 29 -22.54 7.22 -0.79
CA TYR A 29 -23.14 6.04 -1.41
C TYR A 29 -22.53 5.73 -2.79
N ARG A 30 -22.34 6.76 -3.62
CA ARG A 30 -21.70 6.60 -4.94
C ARG A 30 -20.25 6.17 -4.91
N ALA A 31 -19.55 6.47 -3.82
CA ALA A 31 -18.14 6.13 -3.63
C ALA A 31 -17.95 4.74 -2.99
N MET A 32 -19.02 4.06 -2.57
CA MET A 32 -18.94 2.71 -2.04
C MET A 32 -18.60 1.72 -3.15
N PRO A 33 -17.69 0.75 -2.89
CA PRO A 33 -17.37 -0.28 -3.87
C PRO A 33 -18.61 -1.10 -4.21
N ALA A 34 -18.79 -1.39 -5.50
CA ALA A 34 -19.82 -2.32 -5.95
C ALA A 34 -19.49 -3.73 -5.46
N THR A 35 -20.42 -4.36 -4.73
CA THR A 35 -20.25 -5.73 -4.21
C THR A 35 -20.78 -6.79 -5.15
N SER A 36 -21.52 -6.40 -6.19
CA SER A 36 -22.10 -7.28 -7.21
C SER A 36 -22.37 -6.50 -8.48
N GLY A 37 -22.35 -7.16 -9.62
CA GLY A 37 -22.61 -6.54 -10.91
C GLY A 37 -21.60 -6.98 -11.98
N VAL A 38 -21.68 -6.32 -13.12
CA VAL A 38 -20.75 -6.53 -14.26
C VAL A 38 -20.08 -5.21 -14.55
N GLU A 39 -18.76 -5.22 -14.45
CA GLU A 39 -17.91 -4.06 -14.74
C GLU A 39 -17.14 -4.27 -16.04
N LYS A 40 -17.00 -3.19 -16.81
CA LYS A 40 -16.15 -3.22 -18.02
C LYS A 40 -14.72 -2.91 -17.65
N LEU A 41 -13.88 -3.93 -17.67
CA LEU A 41 -12.46 -3.80 -17.43
C LEU A 41 -11.69 -3.91 -18.75
N PRO A 42 -11.18 -2.81 -19.31
CA PRO A 42 -10.45 -2.83 -20.57
C PRO A 42 -9.19 -3.69 -20.52
N GLY A 43 -8.87 -4.35 -21.63
CA GLY A 43 -7.62 -5.12 -21.80
C GLY A 43 -7.64 -6.52 -21.19
N LEU A 44 -8.78 -7.03 -20.74
CA LEU A 44 -8.96 -8.45 -20.44
C LEU A 44 -8.95 -9.26 -21.76
N SER A 45 -8.30 -10.42 -21.74
CA SER A 45 -8.34 -11.37 -22.86
C SER A 45 -9.63 -12.22 -22.87
N ALA A 46 -10.23 -12.42 -21.70
CA ALA A 46 -11.49 -13.11 -21.50
C ALA A 46 -12.17 -12.59 -20.22
N GLU A 47 -13.43 -13.01 -19.99
CA GLU A 47 -14.18 -12.69 -18.77
C GLU A 47 -13.40 -13.13 -17.52
N ALA A 48 -13.27 -12.22 -16.55
CA ALA A 48 -12.76 -12.50 -15.22
C ALA A 48 -13.92 -12.42 -14.21
N ARG A 49 -13.95 -13.33 -13.27
CA ARG A 49 -14.98 -13.38 -12.21
C ARG A 49 -14.35 -13.13 -10.87
N VAL A 50 -14.95 -12.22 -10.10
CA VAL A 50 -14.56 -11.94 -8.73
C VAL A 50 -15.71 -12.39 -7.82
N TRP A 51 -15.48 -13.44 -7.07
CA TRP A 51 -16.44 -13.95 -6.08
C TRP A 51 -15.96 -13.56 -4.68
N ARG A 52 -16.85 -13.02 -3.86
CA ARG A 52 -16.54 -12.67 -2.48
C ARG A 52 -17.13 -13.69 -1.52
N ASP A 53 -16.30 -14.21 -0.63
CA ASP A 53 -16.77 -15.09 0.42
C ASP A 53 -17.51 -14.32 1.54
N HIS A 54 -17.95 -15.04 2.56
CA HIS A 54 -18.69 -14.46 3.68
C HIS A 54 -17.83 -13.53 4.57
N PHE A 55 -16.51 -13.53 4.43
CA PHE A 55 -15.60 -12.57 5.04
C PHE A 55 -15.35 -11.36 4.15
N GLY A 56 -15.91 -11.34 2.94
CA GLY A 56 -15.68 -10.29 1.94
C GLY A 56 -14.38 -10.43 1.17
N VAL A 57 -13.64 -11.54 1.35
CA VAL A 57 -12.38 -11.76 0.63
C VAL A 57 -12.67 -12.04 -0.85
N PRO A 58 -12.06 -11.27 -1.79
CA PRO A 58 -12.26 -11.48 -3.21
C PRO A 58 -11.44 -12.66 -3.72
N HIS A 59 -12.11 -13.63 -4.33
CA HIS A 59 -11.51 -14.74 -5.07
C HIS A 59 -11.62 -14.44 -6.56
N ILE A 60 -10.48 -14.37 -7.26
CA ILE A 60 -10.41 -13.97 -8.66
C ILE A 60 -10.18 -15.20 -9.54
N PHE A 61 -11.09 -15.42 -10.49
CA PHE A 61 -11.02 -16.47 -11.50
C PHE A 61 -10.84 -15.80 -12.87
N ALA A 62 -9.75 -16.08 -13.54
CA ALA A 62 -9.42 -15.47 -14.83
C ALA A 62 -8.75 -16.48 -15.77
N ALA A 63 -8.83 -16.24 -17.08
CA ALA A 63 -8.25 -17.12 -18.10
C ALA A 63 -6.71 -17.06 -18.14
N SER A 64 -6.12 -15.95 -17.66
CA SER A 64 -4.67 -15.75 -17.63
C SER A 64 -4.23 -15.05 -16.35
N MET A 65 -2.95 -15.18 -16.01
CA MET A 65 -2.34 -14.45 -14.89
C MET A 65 -2.33 -12.92 -15.11
N ASP A 66 -2.32 -12.47 -16.36
CA ASP A 66 -2.39 -11.05 -16.70
C ASP A 66 -3.79 -10.50 -16.42
N ASP A 67 -4.83 -11.26 -16.79
CA ASP A 67 -6.22 -10.91 -16.47
C ASP A 67 -6.47 -10.93 -14.97
N ALA A 68 -5.93 -11.94 -14.27
CA ALA A 68 -6.02 -12.03 -12.82
C ALA A 68 -5.34 -10.82 -12.13
N ALA A 69 -4.14 -10.42 -12.59
CA ALA A 69 -3.43 -9.26 -12.07
C ALA A 69 -4.21 -7.95 -12.32
N ARG A 70 -4.80 -7.80 -13.51
CA ARG A 70 -5.64 -6.65 -13.86
C ARG A 70 -6.89 -6.58 -12.98
N ALA A 71 -7.61 -7.69 -12.82
CA ALA A 71 -8.78 -7.76 -11.96
C ALA A 71 -8.43 -7.49 -10.48
N LEU A 72 -7.26 -7.96 -10.02
CA LEU A 72 -6.76 -7.69 -8.68
C LEU A 72 -6.47 -6.18 -8.47
N GLY A 73 -5.82 -5.53 -9.45
CA GLY A 73 -5.55 -4.09 -9.38
C GLY A 73 -6.84 -3.27 -9.29
N TYR A 74 -7.83 -3.62 -10.10
CA TYR A 74 -9.16 -3.01 -10.05
C TYR A 74 -9.85 -3.24 -8.68
N ALA A 75 -9.86 -4.47 -8.18
CA ALA A 75 -10.45 -4.80 -6.88
C ALA A 75 -9.78 -4.04 -5.73
N HIS A 76 -8.46 -3.98 -5.70
CA HIS A 76 -7.72 -3.21 -4.69
C HIS A 76 -8.05 -1.71 -4.76
N ALA A 77 -8.07 -1.13 -5.97
CA ALA A 77 -8.43 0.27 -6.14
C ALA A 77 -9.87 0.56 -5.71
N SER A 78 -10.83 -0.31 -6.06
CA SER A 78 -12.23 -0.12 -5.69
C SER A 78 -12.45 -0.11 -4.17
N GLU A 79 -11.62 -0.78 -3.40
CA GLU A 79 -11.78 -0.93 -1.95
C GLU A 79 -10.81 -0.08 -1.13
N ARG A 80 -9.61 0.19 -1.64
CA ARG A 80 -8.50 0.73 -0.86
C ARG A 80 -7.72 1.86 -1.55
N MET A 81 -8.30 2.53 -2.55
CA MET A 81 -7.56 3.52 -3.35
C MET A 81 -6.90 4.61 -2.52
N PHE A 82 -7.59 5.14 -1.50
CA PHE A 82 -7.00 6.17 -0.65
C PHE A 82 -5.82 5.64 0.17
N GLN A 83 -5.93 4.42 0.72
CA GLN A 83 -4.81 3.77 1.41
C GLN A 83 -3.63 3.52 0.47
N MET A 84 -3.90 3.05 -0.75
CA MET A 84 -2.87 2.86 -1.78
C MET A 84 -2.15 4.16 -2.10
N GLU A 85 -2.90 5.27 -2.27
CA GLU A 85 -2.34 6.61 -2.52
C GLU A 85 -1.44 7.08 -1.38
N ILE A 86 -1.87 6.93 -0.13
CA ILE A 86 -1.07 7.29 1.05
C ILE A 86 0.24 6.50 1.07
N LEU A 87 0.19 5.18 0.87
CA LEU A 87 1.39 4.33 0.85
C LEU A 87 2.34 4.71 -0.30
N ARG A 88 1.79 4.99 -1.49
CA ARG A 88 2.56 5.49 -2.62
C ARG A 88 3.28 6.79 -2.27
N ARG A 89 2.56 7.78 -1.72
CA ARG A 89 3.14 9.07 -1.32
C ARG A 89 4.19 8.94 -0.24
N VAL A 90 3.97 8.07 0.74
CA VAL A 90 5.02 7.73 1.72
C VAL A 90 6.26 7.22 1.00
N GLY A 91 6.12 6.25 0.10
CA GLY A 91 7.25 5.68 -0.64
C GLY A 91 7.95 6.65 -1.58
N GLN A 92 7.23 7.63 -2.11
CA GLN A 92 7.77 8.71 -2.93
C GLN A 92 8.39 9.85 -2.11
N GLY A 93 8.16 9.90 -0.78
CA GLY A 93 8.53 11.05 0.06
C GLY A 93 7.76 12.31 -0.32
N ARG A 94 6.44 12.21 -0.44
CA ARG A 94 5.51 13.28 -0.88
C ARG A 94 4.34 13.51 0.08
N MET A 95 4.48 13.07 1.33
CA MET A 95 3.41 13.23 2.33
C MET A 95 3.17 14.67 2.73
N ALA A 96 4.20 15.52 2.69
CA ALA A 96 4.07 16.94 3.02
C ALA A 96 3.15 17.70 2.05
N GLU A 97 2.93 17.19 0.83
CA GLU A 97 2.02 17.80 -0.15
C GLU A 97 0.55 17.80 0.32
N ILE A 98 0.15 16.81 1.10
CA ILE A 98 -1.24 16.65 1.59
C ILE A 98 -1.39 16.82 3.10
N ARG A 99 -0.32 16.71 3.87
CA ARG A 99 -0.36 16.76 5.34
C ARG A 99 0.39 17.94 5.93
N GLY A 100 1.06 18.74 5.10
CA GLY A 100 1.74 19.94 5.54
C GLY A 100 3.23 19.77 5.87
N PRO A 101 3.89 20.88 6.21
CA PRO A 101 5.36 20.97 6.32
C PRO A 101 5.95 20.15 7.47
N GLU A 102 5.17 19.73 8.44
CA GLU A 102 5.60 18.88 9.55
C GLU A 102 6.12 17.52 9.08
N LEU A 103 5.69 17.05 7.91
CA LEU A 103 6.16 15.78 7.32
C LEU A 103 7.37 15.94 6.39
N LEU A 104 7.90 17.14 6.18
CA LEU A 104 9.09 17.36 5.35
C LEU A 104 10.32 16.57 5.82
N GLY A 105 10.45 16.36 7.14
CA GLY A 105 11.56 15.56 7.69
C GLY A 105 11.47 14.10 7.26
N VAL A 106 10.25 13.54 7.27
CA VAL A 106 9.98 12.17 6.80
C VAL A 106 10.21 12.07 5.29
N ASP A 107 9.69 13.01 4.52
CA ASP A 107 9.84 13.01 3.06
C ASP A 107 11.33 13.10 2.64
N LYS A 108 12.11 13.97 3.29
CA LYS A 108 13.56 14.05 3.08
C LYS A 108 14.26 12.72 3.38
N PHE A 109 13.92 12.06 4.50
CA PHE A 109 14.48 10.76 4.86
C PHE A 109 14.16 9.71 3.78
N ILE A 110 12.90 9.57 3.40
CA ILE A 110 12.44 8.60 2.39
C ILE A 110 13.12 8.83 1.04
N ARG A 111 13.26 10.09 0.60
CA ARG A 111 13.95 10.45 -0.64
C ARG A 111 15.47 10.21 -0.55
N THR A 112 16.07 10.42 0.62
CA THR A 112 17.49 10.14 0.85
C THR A 112 17.78 8.65 0.77
N VAL A 113 16.92 7.81 1.38
CA VAL A 113 16.99 6.33 1.25
C VAL A 113 16.76 5.91 -0.21
N GLY A 114 15.86 6.60 -0.93
CA GLY A 114 15.66 6.42 -2.36
C GLY A 114 14.72 5.29 -2.74
N PHE A 115 13.75 4.95 -1.90
CA PHE A 115 12.83 3.82 -2.14
C PHE A 115 12.16 3.87 -3.51
N TYR A 116 11.68 5.04 -3.95
CA TYR A 116 11.00 5.15 -5.24
C TYR A 116 11.96 5.01 -6.43
N ARG A 117 13.14 5.65 -6.35
CA ARG A 117 14.19 5.48 -7.37
C ARG A 117 14.58 4.02 -7.54
N GLU A 118 14.73 3.30 -6.41
CA GLU A 118 15.01 1.87 -6.41
C GLU A 118 13.83 1.03 -6.91
N ALA A 119 12.59 1.47 -6.74
CA ALA A 119 11.42 0.81 -7.31
C ALA A 119 11.39 0.95 -8.83
N GLU A 120 11.70 2.12 -9.37
CA GLU A 120 11.78 2.37 -10.82
C GLU A 120 12.90 1.53 -11.46
N SER A 121 14.09 1.53 -10.87
CA SER A 121 15.22 0.73 -11.38
C SER A 121 14.96 -0.77 -11.28
N SER A 122 14.34 -1.22 -10.17
CA SER A 122 13.96 -2.61 -9.98
C SER A 122 12.97 -3.10 -11.03
N PHE A 123 12.00 -2.26 -11.44
CA PHE A 123 11.06 -2.65 -12.48
C PHE A 123 11.77 -3.05 -13.78
N SER A 124 12.77 -2.27 -14.20
CA SER A 124 13.56 -2.56 -15.41
C SER A 124 14.39 -3.84 -15.30
N ALA A 125 14.78 -4.22 -14.08
CA ALA A 125 15.57 -5.43 -13.82
C ALA A 125 14.72 -6.70 -13.67
N LEU A 126 13.39 -6.58 -13.56
CA LEU A 126 12.50 -7.74 -13.48
C LEU A 126 12.43 -8.51 -14.79
N SER A 127 12.10 -9.80 -14.69
CA SER A 127 11.80 -10.60 -15.88
C SER A 127 10.63 -10.01 -16.68
N PRO A 128 10.58 -10.18 -18.01
CA PRO A 128 9.44 -9.74 -18.84
C PRO A 128 8.10 -10.25 -18.32
N TRP A 129 8.10 -11.45 -17.76
CA TRP A 129 6.92 -12.05 -17.11
C TRP A 129 6.42 -11.20 -15.93
N ALA A 130 7.29 -10.78 -15.02
CA ALA A 130 6.93 -9.99 -13.87
C ALA A 130 6.54 -8.55 -14.26
N GLN A 131 7.27 -7.94 -15.20
CA GLN A 131 6.92 -6.61 -15.72
C GLN A 131 5.51 -6.58 -16.28
N LYS A 132 5.14 -7.60 -17.08
CA LYS A 132 3.81 -7.70 -17.68
C LYS A 132 2.70 -7.78 -16.65
N ARG A 133 2.87 -8.52 -15.54
CA ARG A 133 1.88 -8.61 -14.45
C ARG A 133 1.75 -7.31 -13.67
N LEU A 134 2.86 -6.67 -13.34
CA LEU A 134 2.82 -5.38 -12.66
C LEU A 134 2.18 -4.29 -13.53
N THR A 135 2.41 -4.33 -14.84
CA THR A 135 1.73 -3.44 -15.79
C THR A 135 0.23 -3.73 -15.83
N ALA A 136 -0.16 -5.00 -15.96
CA ALA A 136 -1.56 -5.38 -15.94
C ALA A 136 -2.28 -4.99 -14.64
N TYR A 137 -1.61 -5.14 -13.49
CA TYR A 137 -2.12 -4.65 -12.20
C TYR A 137 -2.32 -3.13 -12.23
N ALA A 138 -1.32 -2.37 -12.67
CA ALA A 138 -1.42 -0.90 -12.77
C ALA A 138 -2.55 -0.46 -13.69
N ASP A 139 -2.73 -1.14 -14.83
CA ASP A 139 -3.84 -0.89 -15.74
C ASP A 139 -5.20 -1.15 -15.07
N GLY A 140 -5.31 -2.17 -14.23
CA GLY A 140 -6.52 -2.44 -13.45
C GLY A 140 -6.84 -1.33 -12.46
N VAL A 141 -5.84 -0.82 -11.73
CA VAL A 141 -5.98 0.34 -10.84
C VAL A 141 -6.45 1.57 -11.62
N ASN A 142 -5.81 1.85 -12.76
CA ASN A 142 -6.15 3.00 -13.59
C ASN A 142 -7.55 2.88 -14.19
N ALA A 143 -7.98 1.70 -14.59
CA ALA A 143 -9.34 1.47 -15.07
C ALA A 143 -10.40 1.83 -14.02
N PHE A 144 -10.14 1.58 -12.72
CA PHE A 144 -11.01 2.07 -11.65
C PHE A 144 -10.97 3.60 -11.55
N LEU A 145 -9.79 4.21 -11.56
CA LEU A 145 -9.65 5.68 -11.47
C LEU A 145 -10.35 6.42 -12.61
N ASP A 146 -10.38 5.83 -13.80
CA ASP A 146 -10.99 6.42 -14.99
C ASP A 146 -12.52 6.27 -15.03
N SER A 147 -13.06 5.25 -14.35
CA SER A 147 -14.48 4.87 -14.49
C SER A 147 -15.34 5.14 -13.26
N HIS A 148 -14.74 5.36 -12.09
CA HIS A 148 -15.48 5.49 -10.83
C HIS A 148 -15.20 6.81 -10.10
N PRO A 149 -16.18 7.29 -9.30
CA PRO A 149 -15.94 8.39 -8.37
C PRO A 149 -14.86 8.01 -7.35
N LEU A 150 -14.01 8.98 -7.03
CA LEU A 150 -13.02 8.78 -5.96
C LEU A 150 -13.68 8.64 -4.60
N PRO A 151 -13.12 7.83 -3.69
CA PRO A 151 -13.51 7.76 -2.29
C PRO A 151 -13.54 9.14 -1.62
N PRO A 152 -14.47 9.39 -0.67
CA PRO A 152 -14.67 10.70 -0.07
C PRO A 152 -13.45 11.23 0.69
N GLU A 153 -12.54 10.35 1.09
CA GLU A 153 -11.27 10.70 1.74
C GLU A 153 -10.41 11.61 0.86
N PHE A 154 -10.47 11.45 -0.46
CA PHE A 154 -9.76 12.33 -1.40
C PHE A 154 -10.28 13.77 -1.37
N LEU A 155 -11.60 13.93 -1.23
CA LEU A 155 -12.21 15.25 -1.07
C LEU A 155 -11.76 15.91 0.24
N LEU A 156 -11.72 15.15 1.33
CA LEU A 156 -11.27 15.63 2.64
C LEU A 156 -9.77 15.96 2.65
N ALA A 157 -8.97 15.19 1.94
CA ALA A 157 -7.53 15.42 1.81
C ALA A 157 -7.18 16.56 0.84
N GLY A 158 -8.14 17.00 0.00
CA GLY A 158 -7.88 17.97 -1.06
C GLY A 158 -6.95 17.43 -2.15
N ASP A 159 -6.93 16.12 -2.34
CA ASP A 159 -5.98 15.40 -3.21
C ASP A 159 -6.68 14.69 -4.37
N ARG A 160 -5.92 14.41 -5.42
CA ARG A 160 -6.31 13.54 -6.53
C ARG A 160 -5.16 12.61 -6.86
N PRO A 161 -5.42 11.30 -6.97
CA PRO A 161 -4.36 10.35 -7.31
C PRO A 161 -3.91 10.55 -8.75
N GLU A 162 -2.62 10.50 -8.96
CA GLU A 162 -2.01 10.39 -10.29
C GLU A 162 -2.24 8.98 -10.84
N PRO A 163 -2.15 8.75 -12.16
CA PRO A 163 -2.20 7.40 -12.72
C PRO A 163 -1.18 6.47 -12.05
N TRP A 164 -1.62 5.27 -11.73
CA TRP A 164 -0.80 4.26 -11.07
C TRP A 164 0.24 3.68 -12.03
N LYS A 165 1.49 3.60 -11.59
CA LYS A 165 2.61 3.00 -12.33
C LYS A 165 3.04 1.68 -11.67
N PRO A 166 3.66 0.75 -12.41
CA PRO A 166 4.25 -0.46 -11.83
C PRO A 166 5.22 -0.20 -10.68
N ALA A 167 6.00 0.90 -10.75
CA ALA A 167 6.91 1.32 -9.69
C ALA A 167 6.17 1.68 -8.39
N ASP A 168 4.91 2.14 -8.46
CA ASP A 168 4.10 2.45 -7.28
C ASP A 168 3.77 1.19 -6.46
N THR A 169 3.54 0.06 -7.13
CA THR A 169 3.38 -1.24 -6.45
C THR A 169 4.70 -1.71 -5.82
N LEU A 170 5.81 -1.56 -6.54
CA LEU A 170 7.12 -1.96 -6.06
C LEU A 170 7.60 -1.12 -4.87
N VAL A 171 7.30 0.18 -4.84
CA VAL A 171 7.69 1.03 -3.72
C VAL A 171 6.96 0.65 -2.43
N ILE A 172 5.70 0.23 -2.53
CA ILE A 172 4.95 -0.28 -1.36
C ILE A 172 5.62 -1.55 -0.84
N ALA A 173 5.96 -2.51 -1.70
CA ALA A 173 6.69 -3.71 -1.29
C ALA A 173 8.04 -3.39 -0.63
N LYS A 174 8.77 -2.38 -1.10
CA LYS A 174 10.02 -1.93 -0.48
C LYS A 174 9.79 -1.28 0.89
N LEU A 175 8.71 -0.51 1.06
CA LEU A 175 8.32 0.06 2.35
C LEU A 175 7.98 -1.04 3.37
N GLU A 176 7.22 -2.05 2.97
CA GLU A 176 6.89 -3.19 3.82
C GLU A 176 8.16 -3.95 4.22
N ALA A 177 9.04 -4.24 3.27
CA ALA A 177 10.33 -4.86 3.58
C ALA A 177 11.17 -4.03 4.56
N TYR A 178 11.17 -2.70 4.41
CA TYR A 178 11.84 -1.79 5.34
C TYR A 178 11.20 -1.83 6.73
N GLN A 179 9.87 -1.82 6.81
CA GLN A 179 9.16 -1.89 8.09
C GLN A 179 9.43 -3.21 8.82
N LEU A 180 9.47 -4.32 8.10
CA LEU A 180 9.77 -5.63 8.67
C LEU A 180 11.24 -5.80 9.07
N SER A 181 12.16 -5.01 8.50
CA SER A 181 13.60 -5.07 8.78
C SER A 181 14.06 -4.09 9.88
N GLN A 182 13.18 -3.63 10.76
CA GLN A 182 13.45 -2.55 11.74
C GLN A 182 14.48 -2.87 12.85
N ASN A 183 15.11 -4.02 12.85
CA ASN A 183 16.14 -4.35 13.83
C ASN A 183 17.45 -3.53 13.68
N PHE A 184 17.61 -2.77 12.58
CA PHE A 184 18.82 -1.96 12.34
C PHE A 184 19.07 -0.91 13.44
N LYS A 185 18.00 -0.29 13.97
CA LYS A 185 18.09 0.68 15.06
C LYS A 185 18.65 0.05 16.33
N LEU A 186 18.20 -1.17 16.64
CA LEU A 186 18.68 -1.94 17.77
C LEU A 186 20.15 -2.35 17.57
N LYS A 187 20.53 -2.79 16.36
CA LYS A 187 21.91 -3.12 16.03
C LYS A 187 22.82 -1.90 16.14
N LEU A 188 22.39 -0.74 15.65
CA LEU A 188 23.14 0.50 15.77
C LEU A 188 23.27 0.96 17.22
N LEU A 189 22.21 0.85 18.03
CA LEU A 189 22.25 1.14 19.46
C LEU A 189 23.23 0.21 20.17
N ARG A 190 23.18 -1.09 19.89
CA ARG A 190 24.12 -2.09 20.44
C ARG A 190 25.56 -1.77 20.07
N ALA A 191 25.84 -1.42 18.82
CA ALA A 191 27.20 -1.04 18.40
C ALA A 191 27.69 0.20 19.15
N ARG A 192 26.87 1.24 19.30
CA ARG A 192 27.22 2.46 20.06
C ARG A 192 27.44 2.17 21.56
N LEU A 193 26.66 1.26 22.14
CA LEU A 193 26.84 0.85 23.54
C LEU A 193 28.11 0.03 23.71
N ALA A 194 28.43 -0.86 22.77
CA ALA A 194 29.67 -1.62 22.79
C ALA A 194 30.90 -0.72 22.69
N GLU A 195 30.83 0.34 21.88
CA GLU A 195 31.89 1.35 21.79
C GLU A 195 32.08 2.13 23.10
N LYS A 196 30.99 2.49 23.79
CA LYS A 196 31.02 3.33 25.01
C LYS A 196 31.25 2.56 26.31
N LEU A 197 30.65 1.39 26.42
CA LEU A 197 30.62 0.59 27.68
C LEU A 197 31.45 -0.67 27.61
N GLY A 198 31.95 -1.02 26.43
CA GLY A 198 32.59 -2.29 26.16
C GLY A 198 31.61 -3.40 25.72
N PRO A 199 32.12 -4.43 25.03
CA PRO A 199 31.31 -5.48 24.44
C PRO A 199 30.57 -6.32 25.49
N ASP A 200 31.15 -6.57 26.64
CA ASP A 200 30.56 -7.41 27.70
C ASP A 200 29.33 -6.77 28.31
N GLN A 201 29.38 -5.47 28.60
CA GLN A 201 28.23 -4.72 29.12
C GLN A 201 27.15 -4.54 28.07
N ALA A 202 27.51 -4.32 26.81
CA ALA A 202 26.56 -4.26 25.72
C ALA A 202 25.85 -5.61 25.48
N ASN A 203 26.57 -6.73 25.62
CA ASN A 203 26.03 -8.09 25.53
C ASN A 203 25.13 -8.43 26.74
N TRP A 204 25.41 -7.91 27.92
CA TRP A 204 24.56 -8.06 29.08
C TRP A 204 23.22 -7.32 28.92
N LEU A 205 23.26 -6.08 28.38
CA LEU A 205 22.06 -5.30 28.10
C LEU A 205 21.23 -5.85 26.95
N PHE A 206 21.91 -6.37 25.92
CA PHE A 206 21.30 -6.92 24.71
C PHE A 206 21.93 -8.29 24.41
N PRO A 207 21.53 -9.33 25.15
CA PRO A 207 22.14 -10.65 24.96
C PRO A 207 21.91 -11.13 23.51
N ALA A 208 22.95 -11.75 22.96
CA ALA A 208 22.79 -12.50 21.71
C ALA A 208 21.87 -13.70 21.94
N ALA A 209 21.24 -14.21 20.87
CA ALA A 209 20.50 -15.47 20.93
C ALA A 209 21.39 -16.57 21.53
N LYS A 210 20.85 -17.37 22.45
CA LYS A 210 21.58 -18.46 23.07
C LYS A 210 21.86 -19.56 22.06
N PRO A 211 22.99 -20.28 22.19
CA PRO A 211 23.22 -21.45 21.36
C PRO A 211 22.04 -22.43 21.49
N GLY A 212 21.46 -22.84 20.36
CA GLY A 212 20.29 -23.73 20.30
C GLY A 212 18.91 -23.06 20.32
N GLU A 213 18.86 -21.73 20.47
CA GLU A 213 17.58 -21.01 20.21
C GLU A 213 17.28 -20.99 18.69
N PRO A 214 16.02 -21.18 18.28
CA PRO A 214 15.64 -21.11 16.88
C PRO A 214 15.99 -19.72 16.32
N VAL A 215 16.85 -19.69 15.33
CA VAL A 215 17.21 -18.46 14.61
C VAL A 215 16.38 -18.36 13.35
N THR A 216 15.78 -17.18 13.14
CA THR A 216 15.02 -16.88 11.91
C THR A 216 15.91 -16.43 10.75
N THR A 217 17.21 -16.25 10.99
CA THR A 217 18.20 -15.89 9.97
C THR A 217 19.06 -17.09 9.65
N LEU A 218 19.18 -17.42 8.38
CA LEU A 218 20.13 -18.44 7.92
C LEU A 218 21.53 -18.14 8.46
N PRO A 219 22.26 -19.16 8.96
CA PRO A 219 23.65 -19.00 9.34
C PRO A 219 24.42 -18.49 8.11
N SER A 220 25.04 -17.35 8.27
CA SER A 220 25.87 -16.61 7.30
C SER A 220 25.71 -16.94 5.83
N LEU A 221 25.31 -15.93 5.04
CA LEU A 221 25.39 -15.92 3.57
C LEU A 221 26.80 -16.29 3.00
N GLY A 222 27.76 -16.61 3.86
CA GLY A 222 29.07 -17.10 3.50
C GLY A 222 29.09 -18.57 3.06
N ASP A 223 28.13 -19.36 3.50
CA ASP A 223 28.07 -20.79 3.16
C ASP A 223 26.95 -21.05 2.13
N LYS A 224 27.20 -20.54 0.91
CA LYS A 224 26.29 -20.73 -0.25
C LYS A 224 26.02 -22.20 -0.61
N HIS A 225 26.87 -23.12 -0.16
CA HIS A 225 26.74 -24.57 -0.37
C HIS A 225 25.71 -25.20 0.57
N ALA A 226 25.75 -24.89 1.87
CA ALA A 226 24.85 -25.48 2.86
C ALA A 226 23.38 -25.00 2.65
N ALA A 227 23.19 -23.75 2.22
CA ALA A 227 21.85 -23.22 1.91
C ALA A 227 21.24 -23.86 0.65
N ARG A 228 22.07 -24.27 -0.31
CA ARG A 228 21.62 -24.91 -1.54
C ARG A 228 21.27 -26.38 -1.32
N GLU A 229 22.07 -27.11 -0.55
CA GLU A 229 21.77 -28.51 -0.16
C GLU A 229 20.48 -28.62 0.66
N SER A 230 20.22 -27.69 1.59
CA SER A 230 18.98 -27.72 2.39
C SER A 230 17.71 -27.42 1.57
N LEU A 231 17.82 -26.57 0.53
CA LEU A 231 16.69 -26.28 -0.38
C LEU A 231 16.45 -27.45 -1.36
N ASP A 232 17.50 -28.08 -1.84
CA ASP A 232 17.40 -29.23 -2.77
C ASP A 232 16.84 -30.47 -2.03
N ASP A 233 17.16 -30.66 -0.74
CA ASP A 233 16.60 -31.72 0.11
C ASP A 233 15.13 -31.48 0.49
N GLU A 234 14.70 -30.24 0.65
CA GLU A 234 13.33 -29.89 0.98
C GLU A 234 12.41 -29.97 -0.27
N MET A 235 12.95 -29.73 -1.45
CA MET A 235 12.24 -29.90 -2.72
C MET A 235 12.16 -31.36 -3.21
N ALA A 236 12.98 -32.26 -2.63
CA ALA A 236 12.99 -33.68 -2.96
C ALA A 236 12.09 -34.55 -2.03
N ARG A 237 11.45 -33.95 -1.05
CA ARG A 237 10.48 -34.58 -0.12
C ARG A 237 9.07 -34.18 -0.48
#